data_1c6d62d81588c80b55d97d29c44aff6f
#
_entry.id   1c6d62d81588c80b55d97d29c44aff6f
#
_cell.length_a   1.000
_cell.length_b   1.000
_cell.length_c   1.000
_cell.angle_alpha   90.00
_cell.angle_beta   90.00
_cell.angle_gamma   90.00
#
_symmetry.space_group_name_H-M   'P 1'
#
loop_
_entity.id
_entity.type
_entity.pdbx_description
1 polymer ?
#
loop_
_entity_poly.entity_id
_entity_poly.type
_entity_poly.pdbx_seq_one_letter_code
_entity_poly.pdbx_strand_id
1 'polypeptide(L)'
;MIDLKQCTFIIPVRIESEDRMRNVITVLCYLLENFDTKVILKEVDTESVFEKEVLPQIKDYLGDGINNLTHVFEESDDPVFYRMKILNEMIDMADTPVIANYDGDVLFKPETYTKSVEMVEEGYDIVYPYGFGEYQKQVFADDNDVSEFLSEDFDFDILDKKSKMYDAQYGHVQFVSRKSYIEAGMENE
;
A
#
# COMPACT_ATOMS: atom_id res chain seq x y z
N MET A 1 -17.55 0.41 -3.97
CA MET A 1 -16.17 0.21 -4.49
C MET A 1 -15.91 1.12 -5.68
N ILE A 2 -14.81 1.88 -5.65
CA ILE A 2 -14.34 2.75 -6.75
C ILE A 2 -13.57 1.89 -7.75
N ASP A 3 -13.82 2.06 -9.06
CA ASP A 3 -13.15 1.27 -10.11
C ASP A 3 -11.71 1.77 -10.33
N LEU A 4 -10.73 0.93 -10.00
CA LEU A 4 -9.30 1.11 -10.25
C LEU A 4 -8.67 -0.18 -10.84
N LYS A 5 -9.44 -0.93 -11.64
CA LYS A 5 -8.99 -2.20 -12.25
C LYS A 5 -7.74 -2.08 -13.11
N GLN A 6 -7.47 -0.87 -13.63
CA GLN A 6 -6.27 -0.56 -14.41
C GLN A 6 -5.03 -0.34 -13.55
N CYS A 7 -5.16 -0.37 -12.22
CA CYS A 7 -4.06 -0.19 -11.27
C CYS A 7 -3.81 -1.48 -10.48
N THR A 8 -2.53 -1.79 -10.23
CA THR A 8 -2.10 -2.80 -9.26
C THR A 8 -1.26 -2.13 -8.18
N PHE A 9 -1.66 -2.31 -6.94
CA PHE A 9 -0.84 -1.91 -5.79
C PHE A 9 0.20 -2.99 -5.50
N ILE A 10 1.47 -2.62 -5.47
CA ILE A 10 2.57 -3.51 -5.08
C ILE A 10 3.14 -3.05 -3.74
N ILE A 11 3.07 -3.93 -2.74
CA ILE A 11 3.39 -3.61 -1.34
C ILE A 11 4.45 -4.60 -0.84
N PRO A 12 5.73 -4.22 -0.85
CA PRO A 12 6.79 -5.02 -0.26
C PRO A 12 6.78 -4.85 1.25
N VAL A 13 6.82 -5.94 2.02
CA VAL A 13 6.77 -5.90 3.48
C VAL A 13 7.75 -6.85 4.15
N ARG A 14 8.18 -6.44 5.35
CA ARG A 14 8.72 -7.28 6.42
C ARG A 14 8.00 -6.86 7.70
N ILE A 15 7.32 -7.80 8.37
CA ILE A 15 6.43 -7.48 9.49
C ILE A 15 7.16 -7.77 10.81
N GLU A 16 7.98 -6.80 11.24
CA GLU A 16 8.89 -6.95 12.38
C GLU A 16 8.31 -6.47 13.72
N SER A 17 7.09 -5.92 13.73
CA SER A 17 6.46 -5.37 14.93
C SER A 17 4.93 -5.37 14.84
N GLU A 18 4.28 -5.28 16.01
CA GLU A 18 2.82 -5.12 16.12
C GLU A 18 2.33 -3.86 15.40
N ASP A 19 3.08 -2.76 15.46
CA ASP A 19 2.74 -1.53 14.74
C ASP A 19 2.74 -1.74 13.22
N ARG A 20 3.75 -2.42 12.68
CA ARG A 20 3.79 -2.75 11.24
C ARG A 20 2.66 -3.69 10.84
N MET A 21 2.38 -4.69 11.65
CA MET A 21 1.25 -5.61 11.44
C MET A 21 -0.06 -4.84 11.37
N ARG A 22 -0.34 -3.99 12.36
CA ARG A 22 -1.53 -3.14 12.41
C ARG A 22 -1.65 -2.25 11.18
N ASN A 23 -0.56 -1.60 10.77
CA ASN A 23 -0.55 -0.73 9.60
C ASN A 23 -0.89 -1.51 8.32
N VAL A 24 -0.27 -2.67 8.12
CA VAL A 24 -0.54 -3.53 6.94
C VAL A 24 -2.00 -3.98 6.92
N ILE A 25 -2.57 -4.41 8.06
CA ILE A 25 -3.99 -4.77 8.16
C ILE A 25 -4.86 -3.58 7.76
N THR A 26 -4.60 -2.40 8.33
CA THR A 26 -5.37 -1.18 8.07
C THR A 26 -5.35 -0.80 6.59
N VAL A 27 -4.17 -0.79 5.99
CA VAL A 27 -3.98 -0.44 4.57
C VAL A 27 -4.69 -1.45 3.67
N LEU A 28 -4.54 -2.74 3.92
CA LEU A 28 -5.16 -3.77 3.08
C LEU A 28 -6.68 -3.76 3.21
N CYS A 29 -7.24 -3.63 4.42
CA CYS A 29 -8.68 -3.50 4.61
C CYS A 29 -9.21 -2.26 3.87
N TYR A 30 -8.52 -1.12 4.00
CA TYR A 30 -8.91 0.10 3.31
C TYR A 30 -8.89 -0.03 1.78
N LEU A 31 -7.81 -0.57 1.22
CA LEU A 31 -7.68 -0.72 -0.23
C LEU A 31 -8.70 -1.71 -0.80
N LEU A 32 -8.87 -2.85 -0.17
CA LEU A 32 -9.73 -3.93 -0.66
C LEU A 32 -11.23 -3.62 -0.51
N GLU A 33 -11.62 -2.83 0.50
CA GLU A 33 -13.02 -2.43 0.69
C GLU A 33 -13.42 -1.29 -0.24
N ASN A 34 -12.54 -0.31 -0.42
CA ASN A 34 -12.88 0.90 -1.15
C ASN A 34 -12.71 0.79 -2.67
N PHE A 35 -11.75 -0.04 -3.14
CA PHE A 35 -11.34 -0.04 -4.55
C PHE A 35 -11.47 -1.43 -5.19
N ASP A 36 -12.04 -1.46 -6.38
CA ASP A 36 -11.96 -2.61 -7.28
C ASP A 36 -10.63 -2.55 -8.03
N THR A 37 -9.59 -3.11 -7.39
CA THR A 37 -8.19 -3.04 -7.81
C THR A 37 -7.48 -4.36 -7.50
N LYS A 38 -6.28 -4.55 -8.03
CA LYS A 38 -5.41 -5.67 -7.66
C LYS A 38 -4.40 -5.21 -6.60
N VAL A 39 -4.16 -6.05 -5.61
CA VAL A 39 -3.11 -5.84 -4.61
C VAL A 39 -2.18 -7.05 -4.62
N ILE A 40 -0.89 -6.80 -4.80
CA ILE A 40 0.17 -7.80 -4.62
C ILE A 40 0.94 -7.39 -3.37
N LEU A 41 0.97 -8.27 -2.38
CA LEU A 41 1.78 -8.11 -1.18
C LEU A 41 2.90 -9.12 -1.22
N LYS A 42 4.15 -8.67 -1.23
CA LYS A 42 5.31 -9.55 -1.13
C LYS A 42 5.99 -9.39 0.22
N GLU A 43 5.94 -10.47 0.99
CA GLU A 43 6.59 -10.59 2.30
C GLU A 43 7.94 -11.30 2.16
N VAL A 44 8.99 -10.70 2.73
CA VAL A 44 10.34 -11.29 2.75
C VAL A 44 10.81 -11.34 4.20
N ASP A 45 10.78 -12.53 4.78
CA ASP A 45 11.12 -12.76 6.19
C ASP A 45 11.53 -14.22 6.42
N THR A 46 11.93 -14.58 7.64
CA THR A 46 12.26 -15.96 8.04
C THR A 46 11.02 -16.85 8.14
N GLU A 47 9.85 -16.29 8.39
CA GLU A 47 8.56 -16.96 8.42
C GLU A 47 7.45 -15.99 8.01
N SER A 48 6.34 -16.50 7.47
CA SER A 48 5.22 -15.63 7.08
C SER A 48 4.39 -15.25 8.30
N VAL A 49 4.53 -14.00 8.74
CA VAL A 49 3.64 -13.36 9.72
C VAL A 49 2.30 -13.01 9.07
N PHE A 50 2.32 -12.68 7.78
CA PHE A 50 1.10 -12.38 7.03
C PHE A 50 0.11 -13.55 7.07
N GLU A 51 0.55 -14.75 6.71
CA GLU A 51 -0.34 -15.92 6.68
C GLU A 51 -0.85 -16.31 8.06
N LYS A 52 0.00 -16.17 9.08
CA LYS A 52 -0.31 -16.62 10.45
C LYS A 52 -1.21 -15.65 11.20
N GLU A 53 -0.96 -14.34 11.04
CA GLU A 53 -1.53 -13.33 11.93
C GLU A 53 -2.33 -12.25 11.20
N VAL A 54 -1.91 -11.82 10.00
CA VAL A 54 -2.55 -10.73 9.26
C VAL A 54 -3.76 -11.21 8.47
N LEU A 55 -3.59 -12.25 7.67
CA LEU A 55 -4.65 -12.77 6.80
C LEU A 55 -5.92 -13.20 7.56
N PRO A 56 -5.85 -13.86 8.73
CA PRO A 56 -7.05 -14.15 9.51
C PRO A 56 -7.83 -12.89 9.91
N GLN A 57 -7.14 -11.83 10.35
CA GLN A 57 -7.78 -10.58 10.76
C GLN A 57 -8.43 -9.85 9.58
N ILE A 58 -7.77 -9.83 8.42
CA ILE A 58 -8.38 -9.26 7.20
C ILE A 58 -9.64 -10.04 6.81
N LYS A 59 -9.62 -11.38 6.91
CA LYS A 59 -10.80 -12.21 6.63
C LYS A 59 -11.94 -11.99 7.63
N ASP A 60 -11.61 -11.78 8.88
CA ASP A 60 -12.61 -11.47 9.92
C ASP A 60 -13.30 -10.14 9.61
N TYR A 61 -12.58 -9.19 9.04
CA TYR A 61 -13.12 -7.88 8.69
C TYR A 61 -13.86 -7.87 7.33
N LEU A 62 -13.23 -8.37 6.27
CA LEU A 62 -13.75 -8.31 4.89
C LEU A 62 -14.55 -9.55 4.46
N GLY A 63 -14.52 -10.62 5.27
CA GLY A 63 -15.03 -11.91 4.87
C GLY A 63 -14.14 -12.62 3.84
N ASP A 64 -14.67 -13.63 3.17
CA ASP A 64 -13.90 -14.43 2.20
C ASP A 64 -13.72 -13.73 0.83
N GLY A 65 -14.21 -12.49 0.69
CA GLY A 65 -14.25 -11.73 -0.58
C GLY A 65 -12.93 -11.07 -1.00
N ILE A 66 -11.79 -11.50 -0.47
CA ILE A 66 -10.46 -10.91 -0.73
C ILE A 66 -9.79 -11.43 -2.02
N ASN A 67 -10.57 -11.69 -3.06
CA ASN A 67 -10.08 -12.30 -4.32
C ASN A 67 -9.05 -11.44 -5.08
N ASN A 68 -8.98 -10.15 -4.78
CA ASN A 68 -8.07 -9.20 -5.44
C ASN A 68 -6.72 -9.07 -4.74
N LEU A 69 -6.48 -9.82 -3.66
CA LEU A 69 -5.21 -9.85 -2.93
C LEU A 69 -4.40 -11.09 -3.33
N THR A 70 -3.19 -10.86 -3.79
CA THR A 70 -2.17 -11.90 -4.03
C THR A 70 -1.08 -11.73 -2.99
N HIS A 71 -0.86 -12.75 -2.17
CA HIS A 71 0.26 -12.81 -1.24
C HIS A 71 1.38 -13.70 -1.82
N VAL A 72 2.61 -13.21 -1.75
CA VAL A 72 3.82 -13.93 -2.11
C VAL A 72 4.78 -13.89 -0.94
N PHE A 73 5.19 -15.06 -0.48
CA PHE A 73 6.18 -15.18 0.59
C PHE A 73 7.52 -15.65 0.03
N GLU A 74 8.59 -14.98 0.45
CA GLU A 74 9.97 -15.37 0.18
C GLU A 74 10.69 -15.55 1.52
N GLU A 75 11.12 -16.77 1.81
CA GLU A 75 11.91 -17.06 3.01
C GLU A 75 13.31 -16.48 2.87
N SER A 76 13.70 -15.63 3.84
CA SER A 76 15.03 -15.02 3.88
C SER A 76 15.44 -14.72 5.33
N ASP A 77 16.67 -15.06 5.67
CA ASP A 77 17.33 -14.70 6.93
C ASP A 77 18.27 -13.49 6.77
N ASP A 78 18.29 -12.88 5.59
CA ASP A 78 19.11 -11.68 5.35
C ASP A 78 18.56 -10.50 6.20
N PRO A 79 19.41 -9.86 7.02
CA PRO A 79 18.99 -8.71 7.82
C PRO A 79 18.64 -7.49 6.97
N VAL A 80 19.11 -7.45 5.71
CA VAL A 80 18.81 -6.34 4.77
C VAL A 80 17.54 -6.59 4.02
N PHE A 81 16.62 -5.62 4.06
CA PHE A 81 15.42 -5.61 3.23
C PHE A 81 15.69 -4.88 1.91
N TYR A 82 15.93 -5.61 0.85
CA TYR A 82 16.26 -5.08 -0.48
C TYR A 82 15.01 -4.58 -1.21
N ARG A 83 14.41 -3.51 -0.70
CA ARG A 83 13.11 -2.98 -1.17
C ARG A 83 13.07 -2.77 -2.69
N MET A 84 14.13 -2.22 -3.27
CA MET A 84 14.17 -1.91 -4.71
C MET A 84 14.15 -3.18 -5.57
N LYS A 85 14.93 -4.19 -5.20
CA LYS A 85 14.92 -5.50 -5.84
C LYS A 85 13.53 -6.14 -5.75
N ILE A 86 12.92 -6.11 -4.57
CA ILE A 86 11.58 -6.69 -4.35
C ILE A 86 10.54 -5.98 -5.22
N LEU A 87 10.58 -4.63 -5.32
CA LEU A 87 9.70 -3.87 -6.19
C LEU A 87 9.85 -4.26 -7.67
N ASN A 88 11.09 -4.41 -8.15
CA ASN A 88 11.36 -4.85 -9.53
C ASN A 88 10.73 -6.22 -9.83
N GLU A 89 10.88 -7.17 -8.92
CA GLU A 89 10.25 -8.48 -9.04
C GLU A 89 8.71 -8.40 -9.04
N MET A 90 8.12 -7.51 -8.22
CA MET A 90 6.67 -7.34 -8.15
C MET A 90 6.08 -6.67 -9.39
N ILE A 91 6.83 -5.80 -10.06
CA ILE A 91 6.42 -5.19 -11.33
C ILE A 91 6.24 -6.24 -12.43
N ASP A 92 7.09 -7.26 -12.44
CA ASP A 92 6.97 -8.37 -13.38
C ASP A 92 5.73 -9.24 -13.13
N MET A 93 5.24 -9.26 -11.88
CA MET A 93 4.03 -9.99 -11.50
C MET A 93 2.74 -9.21 -11.86
N ALA A 94 2.81 -7.89 -11.98
CA ALA A 94 1.66 -7.06 -12.28
C ALA A 94 1.36 -7.04 -13.79
N ASP A 95 0.07 -7.07 -14.13
CA ASP A 95 -0.41 -7.10 -15.52
C ASP A 95 -1.22 -5.86 -15.92
N THR A 96 -1.35 -4.88 -15.02
CA THR A 96 -2.10 -3.64 -15.25
C THR A 96 -1.21 -2.52 -15.81
N PRO A 97 -1.79 -1.56 -16.56
CA PRO A 97 -1.01 -0.46 -17.14
C PRO A 97 -0.48 0.53 -16.10
N VAL A 98 -1.14 0.64 -14.94
CA VAL A 98 -0.73 1.51 -13.83
C VAL A 98 -0.25 0.65 -12.68
N ILE A 99 0.87 1.03 -12.09
CA ILE A 99 1.41 0.42 -10.87
C ILE A 99 1.46 1.49 -9.77
N ALA A 100 0.96 1.14 -8.60
CA ALA A 100 1.21 1.90 -7.38
C ALA A 100 2.32 1.22 -6.57
N ASN A 101 3.54 1.79 -6.59
CA ASN A 101 4.56 1.44 -5.61
C ASN A 101 4.11 1.96 -4.26
N TYR A 102 3.76 1.08 -3.33
CA TYR A 102 3.00 1.46 -2.17
C TYR A 102 3.63 0.95 -0.88
N ASP A 103 3.60 1.79 0.16
CA ASP A 103 4.05 1.41 1.50
C ASP A 103 2.87 0.90 2.35
N GLY A 104 3.12 -0.08 3.20
CA GLY A 104 2.09 -0.72 4.02
C GLY A 104 1.63 0.09 5.24
N ASP A 105 1.94 1.39 5.29
CA ASP A 105 1.64 2.31 6.40
C ASP A 105 1.15 3.68 5.95
N VAL A 106 0.77 3.82 4.68
CA VAL A 106 0.31 5.08 4.10
C VAL A 106 -1.16 4.97 3.68
N LEU A 107 -1.93 5.99 3.96
CA LEU A 107 -3.32 6.14 3.51
C LEU A 107 -3.55 7.54 2.94
N PHE A 108 -4.34 7.60 1.88
CA PHE A 108 -4.86 8.83 1.31
C PHE A 108 -6.38 8.79 1.24
N LYS A 109 -7.01 9.95 1.11
CA LYS A 109 -8.44 10.00 0.78
C LYS A 109 -8.69 9.40 -0.61
N PRO A 110 -9.87 8.82 -0.88
CA PRO A 110 -10.16 8.12 -2.12
C PRO A 110 -9.88 8.91 -3.40
N GLU A 111 -10.12 10.22 -3.37
CA GLU A 111 -9.93 11.12 -4.52
C GLU A 111 -8.47 11.20 -4.96
N THR A 112 -7.53 11.03 -4.00
CA THR A 112 -6.10 11.06 -4.29
C THR A 112 -5.69 9.87 -5.15
N TYR A 113 -6.21 8.67 -4.86
CA TYR A 113 -5.95 7.47 -5.65
C TYR A 113 -6.52 7.59 -7.06
N THR A 114 -7.81 7.96 -7.15
CA THR A 114 -8.50 8.14 -8.43
C THR A 114 -7.76 9.13 -9.31
N LYS A 115 -7.42 10.30 -8.75
CA LYS A 115 -6.72 11.34 -9.49
C LYS A 115 -5.33 10.93 -9.94
N SER A 116 -4.60 10.20 -9.10
CA SER A 116 -3.26 9.71 -9.44
C SER A 116 -3.30 8.71 -10.61
N VAL A 117 -4.26 7.79 -10.60
CA VAL A 117 -4.45 6.82 -11.69
C VAL A 117 -4.87 7.54 -12.98
N GLU A 118 -5.86 8.44 -12.91
CA GLU A 118 -6.30 9.26 -14.06
C GLU A 118 -5.13 10.01 -14.71
N MET A 119 -4.26 10.64 -13.91
CA MET A 119 -3.10 11.36 -14.44
C MET A 119 -2.13 10.46 -15.19
N VAL A 120 -1.88 9.23 -14.69
CA VAL A 120 -1.05 8.26 -15.42
C VAL A 120 -1.72 7.85 -16.73
N GLU A 121 -3.03 7.63 -16.75
CA GLU A 121 -3.80 7.32 -17.97
C GLU A 121 -3.83 8.50 -18.95
N GLU A 122 -3.78 9.74 -18.47
CA GLU A 122 -3.64 10.97 -19.27
C GLU A 122 -2.23 11.14 -19.89
N GLY A 123 -1.27 10.27 -19.50
CA GLY A 123 0.06 10.21 -20.11
C GLY A 123 1.22 10.70 -19.24
N TYR A 124 0.99 10.92 -17.95
CA TYR A 124 2.10 11.13 -17.01
C TYR A 124 2.81 9.80 -16.74
N ASP A 125 4.14 9.79 -16.82
CA ASP A 125 4.94 8.58 -16.57
C ASP A 125 4.97 8.22 -15.09
N ILE A 126 4.97 9.24 -14.21
CA ILE A 126 5.01 9.09 -12.75
C ILE A 126 4.20 10.21 -12.08
N VAL A 127 3.45 9.83 -11.06
CA VAL A 127 2.66 10.74 -10.22
C VAL A 127 2.98 10.48 -8.75
N TYR A 128 3.37 11.53 -8.05
CA TYR A 128 3.54 11.53 -6.59
C TYR A 128 2.28 12.11 -5.95
N PRO A 129 1.52 11.33 -5.15
CA PRO A 129 0.23 11.77 -4.59
C PRO A 129 0.37 12.68 -3.36
N TYR A 130 1.48 13.38 -3.22
CA TYR A 130 1.78 14.28 -2.10
C TYR A 130 2.65 15.44 -2.57
N GLY A 131 2.67 16.54 -1.77
CA GLY A 131 3.50 17.70 -2.03
C GLY A 131 4.80 17.70 -1.22
N PHE A 132 5.64 18.70 -1.47
CA PHE A 132 6.80 18.99 -0.62
C PHE A 132 6.39 19.79 0.61
N GLY A 133 7.13 19.59 1.72
CA GLY A 133 6.90 20.30 2.97
C GLY A 133 5.83 19.64 3.86
N GLU A 134 5.10 20.45 4.60
CA GLU A 134 4.12 20.01 5.60
C GLU A 134 2.78 19.59 4.98
N TYR A 135 2.78 18.58 4.11
CA TYR A 135 1.56 18.05 3.48
C TYR A 135 1.20 16.64 3.94
N GLN A 136 2.07 16.00 4.71
CA GLN A 136 1.84 14.67 5.24
C GLN A 136 1.55 14.75 6.74
N LYS A 137 0.77 13.79 7.22
CA LYS A 137 0.45 13.64 8.63
C LYS A 137 1.04 12.35 9.15
N GLN A 138 1.80 12.44 10.22
CA GLN A 138 2.17 11.26 11.00
C GLN A 138 1.04 10.97 12.00
N VAL A 139 0.48 9.77 11.92
CA VAL A 139 -0.63 9.32 12.77
C VAL A 139 -0.08 8.54 13.96
N PHE A 140 -0.61 8.81 15.15
CA PHE A 140 -0.28 8.15 16.42
C PHE A 140 -1.52 7.41 16.96
N ALA A 141 -2.15 6.62 16.11
CA ALA A 141 -3.33 5.83 16.45
C ALA A 141 -2.94 4.56 17.21
N ASP A 142 -3.74 4.19 18.20
CA ASP A 142 -3.68 2.89 18.85
C ASP A 142 -4.67 1.89 18.21
N ASP A 143 -4.77 0.68 18.76
CA ASP A 143 -5.63 -0.37 18.24
C ASP A 143 -7.12 -0.01 18.30
N ASN A 144 -7.54 0.78 19.29
CA ASN A 144 -8.93 1.25 19.39
C ASN A 144 -9.24 2.28 18.31
N ASP A 145 -8.32 3.25 18.09
CA ASP A 145 -8.46 4.25 17.04
C ASP A 145 -8.56 3.61 15.66
N VAL A 146 -7.72 2.60 15.40
CA VAL A 146 -7.75 1.83 14.14
C VAL A 146 -9.03 1.01 13.99
N SER A 147 -9.47 0.35 15.07
CA SER A 147 -10.73 -0.40 15.07
C SER A 147 -11.93 0.52 14.81
N GLU A 148 -11.94 1.72 15.42
CA GLU A 148 -12.95 2.75 15.15
C GLU A 148 -12.91 3.20 13.69
N PHE A 149 -11.72 3.52 13.17
CA PHE A 149 -11.53 3.90 11.75
C PHE A 149 -12.06 2.85 10.77
N LEU A 150 -11.77 1.58 11.02
CA LEU A 150 -12.26 0.49 10.18
C LEU A 150 -13.79 0.31 10.27
N SER A 151 -14.38 0.49 11.46
CA SER A 151 -15.81 0.27 11.69
C SER A 151 -16.70 1.46 11.28
N GLU A 152 -16.16 2.66 11.23
CA GLU A 152 -16.87 3.90 10.88
C GLU A 152 -16.61 4.32 9.42
N ASP A 153 -16.66 3.34 8.49
CA ASP A 153 -16.54 3.55 7.04
C ASP A 153 -15.29 4.35 6.62
N PHE A 154 -14.18 4.09 7.32
CA PHE A 154 -12.88 4.75 7.10
C PHE A 154 -12.92 6.28 7.26
N ASP A 155 -13.56 6.76 8.31
CA ASP A 155 -13.60 8.19 8.63
C ASP A 155 -12.20 8.73 8.99
N PHE A 156 -11.59 9.46 8.06
CA PHE A 156 -10.25 10.06 8.25
C PHE A 156 -10.19 11.06 9.39
N ASP A 157 -11.31 11.63 9.84
CA ASP A 157 -11.32 12.55 10.99
C ASP A 157 -10.90 11.86 12.30
N ILE A 158 -11.05 10.53 12.38
CA ILE A 158 -10.58 9.73 13.52
C ILE A 158 -9.06 9.78 13.58
N LEU A 159 -8.40 9.46 12.45
CA LEU A 159 -6.94 9.48 12.33
C LEU A 159 -6.38 10.90 12.42
N ASP A 160 -7.06 11.87 11.84
CA ASP A 160 -6.63 13.27 11.85
C ASP A 160 -6.52 13.84 13.26
N LYS A 161 -7.42 13.47 14.18
CA LYS A 161 -7.38 13.87 15.59
C LYS A 161 -6.13 13.34 16.32
N LYS A 162 -5.54 12.26 15.83
CA LYS A 162 -4.36 11.59 16.38
C LYS A 162 -3.09 11.88 15.56
N SER A 163 -3.13 12.87 14.69
CA SER A 163 -2.04 13.16 13.77
C SER A 163 -1.29 14.45 14.11
N LYS A 164 -0.08 14.56 13.57
CA LYS A 164 0.71 15.77 13.51
C LYS A 164 1.22 15.98 12.10
N MET A 165 1.33 17.24 11.69
CA MET A 165 2.00 17.58 10.43
C MET A 165 3.43 17.10 10.47
N TYR A 166 3.84 16.47 9.37
CA TYR A 166 5.17 15.93 9.18
C TYR A 166 5.80 16.57 7.95
N ASP A 167 7.01 17.09 8.11
CA ASP A 167 7.78 17.65 7.00
C ASP A 167 8.48 16.50 6.25
N ALA A 168 7.74 15.87 5.35
CA ALA A 168 8.25 14.81 4.50
C ALA A 168 8.86 15.42 3.23
N GLN A 169 10.14 15.17 3.03
CA GLN A 169 10.86 15.62 1.83
C GLN A 169 10.89 14.57 0.72
N TYR A 170 10.55 13.32 1.04
CA TYR A 170 10.65 12.18 0.14
C TYR A 170 9.37 11.37 0.17
N GLY A 171 9.03 10.84 -1.00
CA GLY A 171 7.82 10.09 -1.16
C GLY A 171 7.96 8.61 -0.91
N HIS A 172 6.89 8.09 -0.38
CA HIS A 172 6.75 6.69 -0.03
C HIS A 172 5.85 5.95 -1.03
N VAL A 173 5.07 6.71 -1.83
CA VAL A 173 4.11 6.17 -2.80
C VAL A 173 4.30 6.85 -4.14
N GLN A 174 4.25 6.06 -5.20
CA GLN A 174 4.33 6.52 -6.58
C GLN A 174 3.30 5.76 -7.41
N PHE A 175 2.55 6.48 -8.24
CA PHE A 175 1.77 5.88 -9.31
C PHE A 175 2.52 6.02 -10.61
N VAL A 176 2.79 4.93 -11.30
CA VAL A 176 3.65 4.91 -12.49
C VAL A 176 2.98 4.20 -13.66
N SER A 177 3.25 4.69 -14.88
CA SER A 177 3.02 3.90 -16.08
C SER A 177 3.94 2.68 -16.06
N ARG A 178 3.37 1.48 -16.00
CA ARG A 178 4.16 0.23 -16.00
C ARG A 178 5.12 0.17 -17.18
N LYS A 179 4.65 0.58 -18.35
CA LYS A 179 5.47 0.60 -19.58
C LYS A 179 6.67 1.53 -19.41
N SER A 180 6.43 2.79 -19.05
CA SER A 180 7.50 3.80 -18.91
C SER A 180 8.49 3.41 -17.82
N TYR A 181 8.02 2.82 -16.73
CA TYR A 181 8.86 2.36 -15.63
C TYR A 181 9.82 1.24 -16.05
N ILE A 182 9.32 0.25 -16.80
CA ILE A 182 10.16 -0.83 -17.36
C ILE A 182 11.15 -0.27 -18.38
N GLU A 183 10.71 0.62 -19.28
CA GLU A 183 11.57 1.25 -20.28
C GLU A 183 12.66 2.12 -19.67
N ALA A 184 12.41 2.73 -18.51
CA ALA A 184 13.40 3.51 -17.76
C ALA A 184 14.44 2.66 -17.00
N GLY A 185 14.23 1.33 -16.90
CA GLY A 185 15.13 0.40 -16.22
C GLY A 185 14.73 0.07 -14.78
N MET A 186 13.52 0.46 -14.37
CA MET A 186 12.94 0.21 -13.04
C MET A 186 13.74 0.83 -11.88
N GLU A 187 13.70 0.25 -10.69
CA GLU A 187 14.46 0.74 -9.53
C GLU A 187 15.94 0.34 -9.64
N ASN A 188 16.80 1.19 -9.11
CA ASN A 188 18.23 0.91 -9.03
C ASN A 188 18.51 0.04 -7.79
N GLU A 189 18.89 -1.22 -8.02
CA GLU A 189 19.19 -2.23 -6.99
C GLU A 189 20.53 -1.97 -6.28
#